data_079048514f5c9229aac9866dc88f7ea7
#
_entry.id   079048514f5c9229aac9866dc88f7ea7
#
_cell.length_a   1.000
_cell.length_b   1.000
_cell.length_c   1.000
_cell.angle_alpha   90.00
_cell.angle_beta   90.00
_cell.angle_gamma   90.00
#
_symmetry.space_group_name_H-M   'P 1'
#
loop_
_entity.id
_entity.type
_entity.pdbx_description
1 polymer ?
#
loop_
_entity_poly.entity_id
_entity_poly.type
_entity_poly.pdbx_seq_one_letter_code
_entity_poly.pdbx_strand_id
1 'polypeptide(L)'
;MEKLKMQTQDGIAANIDKIAALFPNCITETRGADGSLRRAVDFEALQQELMPVLVSDTEERYQFTWPDKRKAKLLANAPINATLRPCREESVDFDNTHNLYIEGDNLDVLKCLKETYSGKIDVIYVDPPYNTGRNLIYKNDFSELESDYLLHSGQFDDYGNRLVENPESNGRFHSDWLNMLYPRLKVAKDLLSENGIIVLTIDDCEIETVTMVMNEIFGEVNHLGTIIIKNNPSGRSTVSGVSISHEYALFYGKSANSKLGRLPRNDKQVSRYKEEDEKGKFEWVNFRKHGGYKEDAPTMYFPIYIKQDASSFRIPKMKWNEETKEYDVLEQPTNSEFISYPIDESGRPRRWKWSLERTLKETGEMSVRLDRDNTPAVYIKARMNDEGLLPLTVWDDRLYSSTEYGTNLLIGLFGDKFFDYPKSLFAVIDSLKTAMGVRKKSTMGNRGWVVN
;
A
#
# COMPACT_ATOMS: atom_id res chain seq x y z
N MET A 1 37.80 20.72 -21.04
CA MET A 1 37.14 19.95 -19.96
C MET A 1 36.11 20.87 -19.32
N GLU A 2 34.83 20.60 -19.57
CA GLU A 2 33.78 21.27 -18.79
C GLU A 2 33.91 20.81 -17.33
N LYS A 3 33.94 21.79 -16.43
CA LYS A 3 33.92 21.48 -14.99
C LYS A 3 32.58 20.81 -14.65
N LEU A 4 32.62 19.60 -14.13
CA LEU A 4 31.44 18.97 -13.55
C LEU A 4 30.83 19.89 -12.49
N LYS A 5 29.59 20.31 -12.70
CA LYS A 5 28.83 21.06 -11.69
C LYS A 5 28.52 20.11 -10.54
N MET A 6 29.00 20.40 -9.34
CA MET A 6 28.67 19.68 -8.08
C MET A 6 27.29 20.10 -7.60
N GLN A 7 26.26 19.72 -8.34
CA GLN A 7 24.88 20.11 -8.10
C GLN A 7 23.96 18.98 -8.59
N THR A 8 22.90 18.67 -7.86
CA THR A 8 21.89 17.70 -8.29
C THR A 8 21.15 18.19 -9.53
N GLN A 9 20.52 17.28 -10.26
CA GLN A 9 19.79 17.60 -11.48
C GLN A 9 18.67 18.62 -11.23
N ASP A 10 18.59 19.66 -12.06
CA ASP A 10 17.48 20.61 -12.05
C ASP A 10 16.20 19.93 -12.56
N GLY A 11 15.23 19.74 -11.65
CA GLY A 11 13.97 19.10 -11.95
C GLY A 11 13.10 19.91 -12.93
N ILE A 12 13.26 21.23 -12.98
CA ILE A 12 12.55 22.08 -13.95
C ILE A 12 13.10 21.84 -15.34
N ALA A 13 14.43 21.88 -15.51
CA ALA A 13 15.09 21.57 -16.78
C ALA A 13 14.73 20.16 -17.27
N ALA A 14 14.75 19.16 -16.39
CA ALA A 14 14.34 17.80 -16.72
C ALA A 14 12.86 17.68 -17.15
N ASN A 15 11.96 18.47 -16.60
CA ASN A 15 10.56 18.51 -17.03
C ASN A 15 10.41 19.19 -18.41
N ILE A 16 11.17 20.26 -18.68
CA ILE A 16 11.22 20.87 -20.01
C ILE A 16 11.71 19.87 -21.05
N ASP A 17 12.74 19.10 -20.75
CA ASP A 17 13.25 18.05 -21.65
C ASP A 17 12.22 16.96 -21.94
N LYS A 18 11.40 16.55 -20.96
CA LYS A 18 10.28 15.61 -21.18
C LYS A 18 9.21 16.20 -22.11
N ILE A 19 8.87 17.47 -21.92
CA ILE A 19 7.92 18.16 -22.81
C ILE A 19 8.52 18.30 -24.22
N ALA A 20 9.79 18.62 -24.32
CA ALA A 20 10.50 18.74 -25.61
C ALA A 20 10.54 17.41 -26.37
N ALA A 21 10.62 16.29 -25.67
CA ALA A 21 10.58 14.95 -26.28
C ALA A 21 9.19 14.60 -26.85
N LEU A 22 8.11 15.10 -26.23
CA LEU A 22 6.74 14.85 -26.68
C LEU A 22 6.25 15.90 -27.69
N PHE A 23 6.57 17.15 -27.44
CA PHE A 23 6.11 18.31 -28.21
C PHE A 23 7.29 19.27 -28.51
N PRO A 24 8.18 18.93 -29.46
CA PRO A 24 9.38 19.73 -29.74
C PRO A 24 9.08 21.17 -30.21
N ASN A 25 7.96 21.36 -30.92
CA ASN A 25 7.48 22.64 -31.41
C ASN A 25 6.99 23.60 -30.31
N CYS A 26 6.77 23.10 -29.10
CA CYS A 26 6.36 23.90 -27.94
C CYS A 26 7.56 24.43 -27.13
N ILE A 27 8.80 24.26 -27.60
CA ILE A 27 9.99 24.71 -26.90
C ILE A 27 10.50 26.02 -27.53
N THR A 28 10.68 26.99 -26.67
CA THR A 28 11.21 28.32 -27.01
C THR A 28 12.37 28.68 -26.09
N GLU A 29 12.93 29.89 -26.30
CA GLU A 29 13.98 30.46 -25.47
C GLU A 29 13.47 31.66 -24.71
N THR A 30 13.88 31.82 -23.47
CA THR A 30 13.62 32.99 -22.64
C THR A 30 14.91 33.49 -22.00
N ARG A 31 14.97 34.78 -21.62
CA ARG A 31 16.10 35.35 -20.89
C ARG A 31 15.84 35.25 -19.39
N GLY A 32 16.77 34.64 -18.68
CA GLY A 32 16.78 34.64 -17.20
C GLY A 32 17.07 36.04 -16.65
N ALA A 33 16.85 36.26 -15.37
CA ALA A 33 17.16 37.51 -14.68
C ALA A 33 18.66 37.88 -14.72
N ASP A 34 19.51 36.89 -14.94
CA ASP A 34 20.96 36.99 -15.13
C ASP A 34 21.37 37.28 -16.59
N GLY A 35 20.39 37.48 -17.49
CA GLY A 35 20.60 37.73 -18.93
C GLY A 35 20.93 36.47 -19.74
N SER A 36 21.08 35.29 -19.11
CA SER A 36 21.34 34.04 -19.82
C SER A 36 20.11 33.55 -20.59
N LEU A 37 20.33 32.95 -21.78
CA LEU A 37 19.28 32.30 -22.54
C LEU A 37 18.98 30.93 -21.88
N ARG A 38 17.69 30.68 -21.66
CA ARG A 38 17.20 29.42 -21.08
C ARG A 38 16.07 28.84 -21.94
N ARG A 39 16.04 27.54 -22.07
CA ARG A 39 14.90 26.85 -22.70
C ARG A 39 13.65 27.02 -21.86
N ALA A 40 12.55 27.32 -22.52
CA ALA A 40 11.23 27.49 -21.91
C ALA A 40 10.16 26.75 -22.71
N VAL A 41 9.00 26.56 -22.11
CA VAL A 41 7.82 26.00 -22.78
C VAL A 41 6.93 27.17 -23.25
N ASP A 42 6.61 27.16 -24.52
CA ASP A 42 5.56 28.02 -25.09
C ASP A 42 4.20 27.37 -24.75
N PHE A 43 3.51 27.96 -23.79
CA PHE A 43 2.21 27.42 -23.34
C PHE A 43 1.10 27.62 -24.35
N GLU A 44 1.17 28.68 -25.21
CA GLU A 44 0.18 28.88 -26.27
C GLU A 44 0.31 27.80 -27.35
N ALA A 45 1.53 27.51 -27.76
CA ALA A 45 1.81 26.43 -28.70
C ALA A 45 1.39 25.06 -28.11
N LEU A 46 1.73 24.76 -26.84
CA LEU A 46 1.32 23.52 -26.16
C LEU A 46 -0.20 23.44 -26.02
N GLN A 47 -0.86 24.58 -25.79
CA GLN A 47 -2.30 24.66 -25.72
C GLN A 47 -2.95 24.29 -27.06
N GLN A 48 -2.39 24.75 -28.16
CA GLN A 48 -2.90 24.42 -29.51
C GLN A 48 -2.79 22.91 -29.82
N GLU A 49 -1.71 22.25 -29.36
CA GLU A 49 -1.52 20.81 -29.54
C GLU A 49 -2.55 19.96 -28.73
N LEU A 50 -3.11 20.54 -27.65
CA LEU A 50 -4.01 19.82 -26.73
C LEU A 50 -5.48 20.20 -26.90
N MET A 51 -5.83 21.19 -27.73
CA MET A 51 -7.23 21.55 -27.99
C MET A 51 -7.97 20.44 -28.76
N PRO A 52 -9.27 20.21 -28.47
CA PRO A 52 -10.22 20.96 -27.66
C PRO A 52 -10.41 20.49 -26.22
N VAL A 53 -9.52 19.66 -25.69
CA VAL A 53 -9.68 19.00 -24.36
C VAL A 53 -9.06 19.80 -23.20
N LEU A 54 -8.86 21.09 -23.36
CA LEU A 54 -8.31 21.94 -22.30
C LEU A 54 -9.40 22.52 -21.40
N VAL A 55 -9.12 22.50 -20.10
CA VAL A 55 -9.93 23.20 -19.10
C VAL A 55 -9.42 24.65 -19.01
N SER A 56 -10.29 25.64 -19.24
CA SER A 56 -9.93 27.05 -19.12
C SER A 56 -9.71 27.46 -17.67
N ASP A 57 -8.92 28.51 -17.42
CA ASP A 57 -8.69 29.03 -16.06
C ASP A 57 -9.97 29.59 -15.40
N THR A 58 -11.01 29.85 -16.20
CA THR A 58 -12.32 30.35 -15.74
C THR A 58 -13.29 29.22 -15.36
N GLU A 59 -12.98 27.97 -15.66
CA GLU A 59 -13.81 26.81 -15.32
C GLU A 59 -13.44 26.27 -13.94
N GLU A 60 -14.49 26.02 -13.14
CA GLU A 60 -14.31 25.36 -11.85
C GLU A 60 -13.81 23.92 -12.05
N ARG A 61 -12.78 23.54 -11.31
CA ARG A 61 -12.20 22.20 -11.37
C ARG A 61 -11.89 21.66 -9.98
N TYR A 62 -12.02 20.38 -9.80
CA TYR A 62 -11.59 19.73 -8.58
C TYR A 62 -10.09 19.87 -8.40
N GLN A 63 -9.67 20.51 -7.31
CA GLN A 63 -8.26 20.59 -6.93
C GLN A 63 -8.10 20.76 -5.43
N PHE A 64 -7.11 20.08 -4.87
CA PHE A 64 -6.71 20.28 -3.49
C PHE A 64 -5.62 21.36 -3.44
N THR A 65 -5.85 22.42 -2.67
CA THR A 65 -4.91 23.55 -2.57
C THR A 65 -4.78 24.06 -1.14
N TRP A 66 -3.64 24.65 -0.82
CA TRP A 66 -3.34 25.28 0.48
C TRP A 66 -2.31 26.39 0.28
N PRO A 67 -2.13 27.32 1.28
CA PRO A 67 -1.10 28.37 1.23
C PRO A 67 0.31 27.80 1.01
N ASP A 68 1.07 28.42 0.10
CA ASP A 68 2.45 28.05 -0.30
C ASP A 68 2.63 26.70 -1.03
N LYS A 69 1.56 26.01 -1.43
CA LYS A 69 1.66 24.79 -2.26
C LYS A 69 2.57 24.97 -3.49
N ARG A 70 2.50 26.15 -4.14
CA ARG A 70 3.37 26.46 -5.30
C ARG A 70 4.85 26.44 -4.91
N LYS A 71 5.20 27.02 -3.75
CA LYS A 71 6.58 27.01 -3.23
C LYS A 71 7.03 25.58 -2.93
N ALA A 72 6.19 24.75 -2.30
CA ALA A 72 6.48 23.34 -2.04
C ALA A 72 6.74 22.56 -3.34
N LYS A 73 5.98 22.83 -4.42
CA LYS A 73 6.24 22.24 -5.75
C LYS A 73 7.59 22.67 -6.34
N LEU A 74 7.94 23.94 -6.21
CA LEU A 74 9.23 24.46 -6.69
C LEU A 74 10.38 23.86 -5.89
N LEU A 75 10.22 23.76 -4.56
CA LEU A 75 11.22 23.15 -3.69
C LEU A 75 11.54 21.70 -4.07
N ALA A 76 10.53 20.88 -4.38
CA ALA A 76 10.75 19.51 -4.82
C ALA A 76 11.66 19.43 -6.07
N ASN A 77 11.55 20.42 -6.98
CA ASN A 77 12.27 20.44 -8.24
C ASN A 77 13.60 21.22 -8.17
N ALA A 78 13.81 22.05 -7.15
CA ALA A 78 15.02 22.84 -7.00
C ALA A 78 16.26 21.96 -6.81
N PRO A 79 17.36 22.21 -7.52
CA PRO A 79 18.61 21.50 -7.30
C PRO A 79 19.25 21.90 -5.96
N ILE A 80 20.07 21.03 -5.42
CA ILE A 80 20.85 21.26 -4.21
C ILE A 80 22.34 21.08 -4.47
N ASN A 81 23.17 21.66 -3.61
CA ASN A 81 24.64 21.56 -3.67
C ASN A 81 25.19 20.56 -2.60
N ALA A 82 24.31 19.85 -1.89
CA ALA A 82 24.68 18.85 -0.89
C ALA A 82 25.17 17.55 -1.54
N THR A 83 25.98 16.82 -0.81
CA THR A 83 26.49 15.50 -1.19
C THR A 83 26.57 14.59 0.03
N LEU A 84 26.38 13.29 -0.19
CA LEU A 84 26.53 12.29 0.86
C LEU A 84 28.04 12.07 1.16
N ARG A 85 28.39 12.01 2.44
CA ARG A 85 29.74 11.73 2.90
C ARG A 85 29.78 10.40 3.66
N PRO A 86 30.65 9.44 3.29
CA PRO A 86 30.84 8.21 4.04
C PRO A 86 31.39 8.51 5.45
N CYS A 87 30.75 7.96 6.48
CA CYS A 87 31.23 7.98 7.86
C CYS A 87 31.71 6.59 8.25
N ARG A 88 32.99 6.27 7.93
CA ARG A 88 33.56 4.93 8.18
C ARG A 88 33.73 4.65 9.68
N GLU A 89 33.99 5.67 10.46
CA GLU A 89 34.29 5.58 11.91
C GLU A 89 33.06 5.10 12.71
N GLU A 90 31.85 5.47 12.26
CA GLU A 90 30.59 5.10 12.90
C GLU A 90 29.89 3.92 12.20
N SER A 91 30.46 3.42 11.11
CA SER A 91 29.87 2.34 10.34
C SER A 91 30.31 0.96 10.84
N VAL A 92 29.36 0.04 10.93
CA VAL A 92 29.64 -1.38 11.20
C VAL A 92 29.78 -2.14 9.88
N ASP A 93 30.93 -2.79 9.67
CA ASP A 93 31.23 -3.57 8.46
C ASP A 93 31.02 -2.80 7.15
N PHE A 94 31.55 -1.57 7.08
CA PHE A 94 31.33 -0.62 5.99
C PHE A 94 31.57 -1.19 4.59
N ASP A 95 32.61 -2.03 4.43
CA ASP A 95 33.00 -2.52 3.11
C ASP A 95 32.16 -3.72 2.62
N ASN A 96 31.50 -4.46 3.49
CA ASN A 96 30.70 -5.65 3.13
C ASN A 96 29.20 -5.47 3.33
N THR A 97 28.76 -4.50 4.16
CA THR A 97 27.32 -4.24 4.35
C THR A 97 26.70 -3.65 3.08
N HIS A 98 25.46 -4.05 2.81
CA HIS A 98 24.64 -3.43 1.75
C HIS A 98 23.56 -2.51 2.33
N ASN A 99 23.54 -2.33 3.66
CA ASN A 99 22.63 -1.42 4.35
C ASN A 99 23.26 -0.03 4.42
N LEU A 100 22.43 1.00 4.25
CA LEU A 100 22.82 2.40 4.39
C LEU A 100 21.96 3.04 5.46
N TYR A 101 22.60 3.75 6.38
CA TYR A 101 21.98 4.71 7.27
C TYR A 101 22.46 6.10 6.83
N ILE A 102 21.53 7.02 6.60
CA ILE A 102 21.87 8.35 6.08
C ILE A 102 21.24 9.39 7.01
N GLU A 103 22.08 10.23 7.55
CA GLU A 103 21.73 11.32 8.43
C GLU A 103 21.71 12.66 7.69
N GLY A 104 20.70 13.52 7.98
CA GLY A 104 20.57 14.86 7.40
C GLY A 104 19.11 15.20 7.09
N ASP A 105 18.86 16.40 6.54
CA ASP A 105 17.52 16.73 6.04
C ASP A 105 17.08 15.73 4.99
N ASN A 106 15.93 15.09 5.24
CA ASN A 106 15.47 14.00 4.38
C ASN A 106 15.07 14.46 2.97
N LEU A 107 14.71 15.72 2.73
CA LEU A 107 14.49 16.22 1.39
C LEU A 107 15.81 16.30 0.59
N ASP A 108 16.87 16.78 1.21
CA ASP A 108 18.21 16.85 0.61
C ASP A 108 18.77 15.46 0.38
N VAL A 109 18.61 14.55 1.34
CA VAL A 109 18.98 13.13 1.19
C VAL A 109 18.24 12.50 0.01
N LEU A 110 16.91 12.66 -0.09
CA LEU A 110 16.11 12.12 -1.20
C LEU A 110 16.58 12.65 -2.56
N LYS A 111 16.95 13.95 -2.64
CA LYS A 111 17.50 14.57 -3.85
C LYS A 111 18.87 14.02 -4.22
N CYS A 112 19.75 13.82 -3.24
CA CYS A 112 21.04 13.16 -3.47
C CYS A 112 20.88 11.72 -3.99
N LEU A 113 19.92 10.96 -3.42
CA LEU A 113 19.62 9.59 -3.83
C LEU A 113 19.05 9.50 -5.24
N LYS A 114 18.35 10.55 -5.71
CA LYS A 114 17.70 10.57 -7.03
C LYS A 114 18.66 10.29 -8.18
N GLU A 115 19.89 10.74 -8.12
CA GLU A 115 20.89 10.51 -9.19
C GLU A 115 21.26 9.03 -9.35
N THR A 116 21.30 8.30 -8.25
CA THR A 116 21.72 6.88 -8.26
C THR A 116 20.55 5.91 -8.22
N TYR A 117 19.46 6.26 -7.54
CA TYR A 117 18.34 5.38 -7.22
C TYR A 117 17.03 5.71 -7.91
N SER A 118 16.98 6.66 -8.84
CA SER A 118 15.76 6.97 -9.60
C SER A 118 15.20 5.72 -10.27
N GLY A 119 13.93 5.43 -10.01
CA GLY A 119 13.24 4.27 -10.56
C GLY A 119 13.73 2.89 -10.07
N LYS A 120 14.49 2.84 -8.97
CA LYS A 120 15.12 1.59 -8.50
C LYS A 120 14.63 1.09 -7.15
N ILE A 121 13.88 1.90 -6.39
CA ILE A 121 13.40 1.54 -5.05
C ILE A 121 12.11 0.75 -5.16
N ASP A 122 12.05 -0.42 -4.56
CA ASP A 122 10.87 -1.27 -4.60
C ASP A 122 9.84 -0.91 -3.52
N VAL A 123 10.29 -0.49 -2.34
CA VAL A 123 9.40 -0.08 -1.23
C VAL A 123 9.97 1.13 -0.53
N ILE A 124 9.12 2.11 -0.27
CA ILE A 124 9.39 3.24 0.61
C ILE A 124 8.39 3.17 1.77
N TYR A 125 8.89 3.18 3.00
CA TYR A 125 8.07 3.28 4.21
C TYR A 125 8.32 4.64 4.84
N VAL A 126 7.25 5.42 5.05
CA VAL A 126 7.31 6.78 5.60
C VAL A 126 6.52 6.84 6.89
N ASP A 127 7.17 7.32 7.94
CA ASP A 127 6.55 7.61 9.22
C ASP A 127 6.77 9.10 9.56
N PRO A 128 5.94 10.02 9.01
CA PRO A 128 6.13 11.45 9.19
C PRO A 128 5.66 11.88 10.59
N PRO A 129 6.00 13.10 11.05
CA PRO A 129 5.33 13.68 12.19
C PRO A 129 3.81 13.69 12.00
N TYR A 130 3.04 13.25 13.00
CA TYR A 130 1.58 13.10 12.89
C TYR A 130 0.79 14.40 13.03
N ASN A 131 1.48 15.51 13.26
CA ASN A 131 0.89 16.85 13.43
C ASN A 131 -0.14 16.94 14.58
N THR A 132 0.18 16.35 15.73
CA THR A 132 -0.71 16.28 16.90
C THR A 132 -0.66 17.53 17.79
N GLY A 133 -0.18 18.66 17.27
CA GLY A 133 -0.03 19.92 18.00
C GLY A 133 1.20 20.01 18.92
N ARG A 134 1.86 18.88 19.18
CA ARG A 134 3.11 18.78 19.96
C ARG A 134 4.27 18.24 19.14
N ASN A 135 4.02 17.89 17.89
CA ASN A 135 5.03 17.35 16.99
C ASN A 135 5.87 18.49 16.41
N LEU A 136 7.16 18.23 16.34
CA LEU A 136 8.09 19.10 15.65
C LEU A 136 7.97 18.91 14.14
N ILE A 137 7.91 20.00 13.39
CA ILE A 137 7.95 19.98 11.91
C ILE A 137 9.16 20.77 11.44
N TYR A 138 9.71 20.37 10.27
CA TYR A 138 10.78 21.12 9.64
C TYR A 138 10.21 22.37 8.96
N LYS A 139 10.67 23.56 9.36
CA LYS A 139 10.36 24.78 8.63
C LYS A 139 11.26 24.90 7.41
N ASN A 140 10.66 24.83 6.23
CA ASN A 140 11.31 25.16 4.98
C ASN A 140 11.13 26.68 4.72
N ASP A 141 11.93 27.52 5.39
CA ASP A 141 11.89 28.97 5.18
C ASP A 141 12.81 29.35 4.04
N PHE A 142 12.23 29.86 2.95
CA PHE A 142 12.93 30.18 1.70
C PHE A 142 13.47 31.60 1.63
N SER A 143 13.29 32.41 2.68
CA SER A 143 13.51 33.84 2.61
C SER A 143 14.69 34.35 3.42
N GLU A 144 15.34 33.50 4.22
CA GLU A 144 16.47 33.95 5.06
C GLU A 144 17.79 33.48 4.46
N LEU A 145 18.74 34.43 4.35
CA LEU A 145 20.13 34.13 4.07
C LEU A 145 20.75 33.34 5.22
N GLU A 146 21.67 32.43 4.93
CA GLU A 146 22.30 31.48 5.88
C GLU A 146 22.83 32.15 7.17
N SER A 147 23.20 33.40 7.13
CA SER A 147 23.65 34.20 8.28
C SER A 147 22.52 34.65 9.22
N ASP A 148 21.32 34.91 8.70
CA ASP A 148 20.15 35.30 9.52
C ASP A 148 19.49 34.06 10.14
N TYR A 149 19.59 32.92 9.49
CA TYR A 149 19.17 31.62 9.97
C TYR A 149 19.89 31.19 11.26
N LEU A 150 21.20 31.43 11.33
CA LEU A 150 22.03 31.12 12.51
C LEU A 150 21.73 32.01 13.74
N LEU A 151 21.27 33.23 13.54
CA LEU A 151 21.03 34.22 14.61
C LEU A 151 19.66 34.08 15.31
N HIS A 152 18.65 33.56 14.62
CA HIS A 152 17.27 33.49 15.14
C HIS A 152 16.83 32.10 15.66
N SER A 153 17.67 31.09 15.52
CA SER A 153 17.30 29.70 15.81
C SER A 153 17.82 29.24 17.17
N GLY A 154 17.14 29.50 18.22
CA GLY A 154 17.47 28.94 19.54
C GLY A 154 17.21 27.43 19.72
N GLN A 155 16.81 26.71 18.68
CA GLN A 155 16.50 25.27 18.73
C GLN A 155 16.91 24.58 17.43
N PHE A 156 18.05 23.94 17.48
CA PHE A 156 18.49 22.98 16.47
C PHE A 156 18.38 21.58 17.05
N ASP A 157 18.13 20.59 16.18
CA ASP A 157 18.46 19.21 16.52
C ASP A 157 19.99 19.04 16.59
N ASP A 158 20.45 17.88 17.05
CA ASP A 158 21.89 17.58 17.16
C ASP A 158 22.62 17.65 15.80
N TYR A 159 21.89 17.83 14.69
CA TYR A 159 22.35 17.87 13.31
C TYR A 159 22.23 19.24 12.65
N GLY A 160 21.78 20.27 13.37
CA GLY A 160 21.68 21.62 12.90
C GLY A 160 20.40 21.97 12.13
N ASN A 161 19.36 21.12 12.18
CA ASN A 161 18.06 21.42 11.58
C ASN A 161 17.14 22.10 12.60
N ARG A 162 16.44 23.12 12.16
CA ARG A 162 15.49 23.84 13.01
C ARG A 162 14.19 23.05 13.17
N LEU A 163 13.95 22.51 14.35
CA LEU A 163 12.68 21.91 14.74
C LEU A 163 11.80 22.97 15.41
N VAL A 164 10.58 23.13 14.96
CA VAL A 164 9.60 24.06 15.53
C VAL A 164 8.32 23.32 15.85
N GLU A 165 7.79 23.55 17.05
CA GLU A 165 6.45 23.07 17.37
C GLU A 165 5.43 23.70 16.42
N ASN A 166 4.50 22.88 15.93
CA ASN A 166 3.36 23.32 15.16
C ASN A 166 2.09 23.19 16.01
N PRO A 167 1.77 24.19 16.87
CA PRO A 167 0.60 24.11 17.73
C PRO A 167 -0.70 24.28 16.93
N GLU A 168 -1.77 23.67 17.35
CA GLU A 168 -3.10 23.81 16.74
C GLU A 168 -3.60 25.26 16.66
N SER A 169 -3.10 26.14 17.54
CA SER A 169 -3.37 27.59 17.50
C SER A 169 -2.72 28.31 16.33
N ASN A 170 -1.80 27.65 15.60
CA ASN A 170 -1.20 28.20 14.39
C ASN A 170 -2.24 28.22 13.26
N GLY A 171 -2.60 29.38 12.75
CA GLY A 171 -3.52 29.51 11.59
C GLY A 171 -3.05 28.81 10.31
N ARG A 172 -1.82 28.30 10.27
CA ARG A 172 -1.21 27.54 9.18
C ARG A 172 -0.92 26.08 9.54
N PHE A 173 -1.49 25.57 10.61
CA PHE A 173 -1.23 24.27 11.18
C PHE A 173 -1.10 23.14 10.15
N HIS A 174 -2.13 22.91 9.33
CA HIS A 174 -2.11 21.93 8.25
C HIS A 174 -1.22 22.35 7.09
N SER A 175 -1.20 23.64 6.75
CA SER A 175 -0.43 24.15 5.59
C SER A 175 1.07 23.98 5.75
N ASP A 176 1.60 24.28 6.93
CA ASP A 176 3.03 24.17 7.20
C ASP A 176 3.47 22.69 7.18
N TRP A 177 2.65 21.80 7.76
CA TRP A 177 2.86 20.37 7.67
C TRP A 177 2.82 19.85 6.23
N LEU A 178 1.84 20.28 5.43
CA LEU A 178 1.74 19.92 4.02
C LEU A 178 2.93 20.45 3.19
N ASN A 179 3.39 21.67 3.47
CA ASN A 179 4.56 22.25 2.80
C ASN A 179 5.85 21.49 3.12
N MET A 180 5.96 20.92 4.32
CA MET A 180 7.05 20.02 4.69
C MET A 180 6.95 18.67 3.95
N LEU A 181 5.78 18.02 3.98
CA LEU A 181 5.61 16.64 3.50
C LEU A 181 5.57 16.54 1.96
N TYR A 182 4.87 17.46 1.29
CA TYR A 182 4.61 17.39 -0.16
C TYR A 182 5.89 17.26 -1.02
N PRO A 183 6.95 18.08 -0.85
CA PRO A 183 8.16 17.97 -1.65
C PRO A 183 8.87 16.62 -1.44
N ARG A 184 8.86 16.09 -0.23
CA ARG A 184 9.45 14.78 0.12
C ARG A 184 8.75 13.64 -0.59
N LEU A 185 7.43 13.61 -0.54
CA LEU A 185 6.63 12.59 -1.24
C LEU A 185 6.81 12.67 -2.77
N LYS A 186 6.90 13.89 -3.31
CA LYS A 186 7.10 14.08 -4.75
C LYS A 186 8.45 13.54 -5.22
N VAL A 187 9.53 13.79 -4.48
CA VAL A 187 10.85 13.22 -4.80
C VAL A 187 10.88 11.72 -4.54
N ALA A 188 10.26 11.22 -3.47
CA ALA A 188 10.15 9.80 -3.16
C ALA A 188 9.48 9.02 -4.30
N LYS A 189 8.44 9.59 -4.94
CA LYS A 189 7.82 8.96 -6.13
C LYS A 189 8.82 8.72 -7.25
N ASP A 190 9.74 9.65 -7.49
CA ASP A 190 10.76 9.50 -8.55
C ASP A 190 11.74 8.37 -8.27
N LEU A 191 12.00 8.07 -6.99
CA LEU A 191 12.87 6.95 -6.57
C LEU A 191 12.22 5.58 -6.79
N LEU A 192 10.89 5.48 -6.68
CA LEU A 192 10.17 4.21 -6.82
C LEU A 192 10.33 3.60 -8.21
N SER A 193 10.53 2.28 -8.25
CA SER A 193 10.43 1.46 -9.46
C SER A 193 8.99 1.44 -9.99
N GLU A 194 8.79 1.05 -11.24
CA GLU A 194 7.45 0.98 -11.86
C GLU A 194 6.45 0.10 -11.08
N ASN A 195 6.93 -0.92 -10.40
CA ASN A 195 6.13 -1.81 -9.55
C ASN A 195 6.26 -1.44 -8.06
N GLY A 196 6.95 -0.35 -7.75
CA GLY A 196 7.25 0.07 -6.38
C GLY A 196 6.01 0.53 -5.62
N ILE A 197 6.07 0.41 -4.30
CA ILE A 197 4.98 0.77 -3.39
C ILE A 197 5.51 1.70 -2.32
N ILE A 198 4.77 2.75 -2.02
CA ILE A 198 4.98 3.59 -0.86
C ILE A 198 3.95 3.25 0.20
N VAL A 199 4.40 3.13 1.44
CA VAL A 199 3.58 2.99 2.65
C VAL A 199 3.78 4.23 3.50
N LEU A 200 2.70 4.90 3.88
CA LEU A 200 2.75 6.05 4.76
C LEU A 200 1.86 5.81 5.97
N THR A 201 2.43 5.96 7.18
CA THR A 201 1.67 5.84 8.43
C THR A 201 1.26 7.22 8.95
N ILE A 202 0.07 7.32 9.52
CA ILE A 202 -0.51 8.56 10.05
C ILE A 202 -1.63 8.24 11.05
N ASP A 203 -2.01 9.20 11.89
CA ASP A 203 -3.20 9.10 12.75
C ASP A 203 -4.39 9.93 12.20
N ASP A 204 -5.42 10.10 13.05
CA ASP A 204 -6.65 10.81 12.69
C ASP A 204 -6.44 12.30 12.36
N CYS A 205 -5.33 12.91 12.79
CA CYS A 205 -5.11 14.35 12.60
C CYS A 205 -4.97 14.77 11.15
N GLU A 206 -4.30 13.95 10.31
CA GLU A 206 -3.98 14.32 8.93
C GLU A 206 -4.34 13.24 7.90
N ILE A 207 -5.10 12.21 8.27
CA ILE A 207 -5.48 11.13 7.33
C ILE A 207 -6.18 11.66 6.07
N GLU A 208 -7.08 12.62 6.22
CA GLU A 208 -7.84 13.18 5.12
C GLU A 208 -6.95 14.02 4.19
N THR A 209 -6.15 14.91 4.77
CA THR A 209 -5.24 15.79 4.03
C THR A 209 -4.14 15.02 3.31
N VAL A 210 -3.53 14.04 3.99
CA VAL A 210 -2.49 13.20 3.37
C VAL A 210 -3.06 12.32 2.25
N THR A 211 -4.29 11.81 2.40
CA THR A 211 -4.94 11.04 1.34
C THR A 211 -5.10 11.88 0.08
N MET A 212 -5.54 13.15 0.21
CA MET A 212 -5.65 14.06 -0.95
C MET A 212 -4.29 14.34 -1.59
N VAL A 213 -3.23 14.54 -0.80
CA VAL A 213 -1.87 14.72 -1.32
C VAL A 213 -1.37 13.48 -2.04
N MET A 214 -1.58 12.31 -1.46
CA MET A 214 -1.18 11.03 -2.06
C MET A 214 -1.92 10.77 -3.37
N ASN A 215 -3.23 11.07 -3.42
CA ASN A 215 -4.03 11.00 -4.64
C ASN A 215 -3.49 11.95 -5.73
N GLU A 216 -3.11 13.18 -5.38
CA GLU A 216 -2.52 14.12 -6.34
C GLU A 216 -1.15 13.65 -6.86
N ILE A 217 -0.30 13.16 -5.98
CA ILE A 217 1.08 12.78 -6.35
C ILE A 217 1.11 11.42 -7.06
N PHE A 218 0.45 10.41 -6.52
CA PHE A 218 0.54 9.02 -7.02
C PHE A 218 -0.59 8.67 -7.99
N GLY A 219 -1.72 9.36 -7.90
CA GLY A 219 -2.97 9.06 -8.62
C GLY A 219 -3.92 8.22 -7.76
N GLU A 220 -5.19 8.57 -7.71
CA GLU A 220 -6.22 7.85 -6.96
C GLU A 220 -6.35 6.39 -7.41
N VAL A 221 -6.21 6.12 -8.70
CA VAL A 221 -6.25 4.76 -9.27
C VAL A 221 -5.13 3.85 -8.78
N ASN A 222 -4.08 4.41 -8.22
CA ASN A 222 -2.93 3.69 -7.66
C ASN A 222 -3.02 3.54 -6.13
N HIS A 223 -4.13 3.95 -5.50
CA HIS A 223 -4.41 3.67 -4.10
C HIS A 223 -4.72 2.18 -3.94
N LEU A 224 -3.79 1.44 -3.33
CA LEU A 224 -3.90 -0.01 -3.18
C LEU A 224 -4.71 -0.42 -1.95
N GLY A 225 -4.85 0.47 -0.97
CA GLY A 225 -5.66 0.29 0.23
C GLY A 225 -5.15 1.07 1.43
N THR A 226 -6.04 1.24 2.40
CA THR A 226 -5.72 1.80 3.71
C THR A 226 -5.96 0.74 4.77
N ILE A 227 -4.98 0.52 5.63
CA ILE A 227 -5.02 -0.46 6.73
C ILE A 227 -5.10 0.30 8.05
N ILE A 228 -6.05 -0.09 8.89
CA ILE A 228 -6.19 0.38 10.27
C ILE A 228 -5.39 -0.55 11.17
N ILE A 229 -4.39 -0.03 11.87
CA ILE A 229 -3.50 -0.80 12.75
C ILE A 229 -3.85 -0.46 14.20
N LYS A 230 -4.32 -1.43 14.96
CA LYS A 230 -4.61 -1.27 16.38
C LYS A 230 -3.31 -1.25 17.19
N ASN A 231 -2.67 -0.09 17.24
CA ASN A 231 -1.36 0.12 17.87
C ASN A 231 -1.44 0.36 19.39
N ASN A 232 -2.61 0.78 19.91
CA ASN A 232 -2.86 1.00 21.34
C ASN A 232 -4.13 0.28 21.79
N PRO A 233 -4.08 -1.01 22.16
CA PRO A 233 -5.26 -1.79 22.54
C PRO A 233 -6.06 -1.22 23.71
N SER A 234 -5.41 -0.47 24.62
CA SER A 234 -6.05 0.14 25.81
C SER A 234 -6.78 1.44 25.51
N GLY A 235 -6.53 2.05 24.33
CA GLY A 235 -7.02 3.37 23.98
C GLY A 235 -6.29 4.50 24.70
N ARG A 236 -6.52 5.74 24.27
CA ARG A 236 -6.03 6.96 24.95
C ARG A 236 -7.13 7.51 25.84
N SER A 237 -6.94 7.48 27.16
CA SER A 237 -7.94 7.92 28.16
C SER A 237 -8.06 9.44 28.31
N THR A 238 -7.24 10.23 27.62
CA THR A 238 -7.14 11.70 27.80
C THR A 238 -7.97 12.51 26.80
N VAL A 239 -8.74 11.89 25.94
CA VAL A 239 -9.55 12.59 24.92
C VAL A 239 -10.99 12.75 25.41
N SER A 240 -11.58 13.92 25.14
CA SER A 240 -13.01 14.13 25.26
C SER A 240 -13.68 13.51 24.00
N GLY A 241 -14.37 12.39 24.16
CA GLY A 241 -15.03 11.69 23.06
C GLY A 241 -14.64 10.23 22.96
N VAL A 242 -14.46 9.74 21.75
CA VAL A 242 -14.10 8.33 21.50
C VAL A 242 -12.60 8.12 21.72
N SER A 243 -12.24 7.07 22.47
CA SER A 243 -10.83 6.74 22.74
C SER A 243 -10.15 6.18 21.50
N ILE A 244 -9.09 6.84 21.06
CA ILE A 244 -8.31 6.45 19.87
C ILE A 244 -7.40 5.28 20.24
N SER A 245 -7.47 4.21 19.46
CA SER A 245 -6.70 2.98 19.68
C SER A 245 -5.89 2.52 18.47
N HIS A 246 -5.84 3.33 17.40
CA HIS A 246 -5.30 2.92 16.11
C HIS A 246 -4.50 4.03 15.43
N GLU A 247 -3.86 3.64 14.38
CA GLU A 247 -3.25 4.49 13.36
C GLU A 247 -3.58 3.90 11.97
N TYR A 248 -3.27 4.62 10.91
CA TYR A 248 -3.49 4.20 9.54
C TYR A 248 -2.16 3.92 8.84
N ALA A 249 -2.18 2.97 7.92
CA ALA A 249 -1.13 2.77 6.92
C ALA A 249 -1.75 2.84 5.52
N LEU A 250 -1.36 3.85 4.73
CA LEU A 250 -1.81 4.05 3.37
C LEU A 250 -0.81 3.41 2.40
N PHE A 251 -1.31 2.61 1.47
CA PHE A 251 -0.52 1.92 0.45
C PHE A 251 -0.83 2.49 -0.93
N TYR A 252 0.19 3.05 -1.58
CA TYR A 252 0.08 3.55 -2.95
C TYR A 252 1.13 2.92 -3.86
N GLY A 253 0.71 2.55 -5.06
CA GLY A 253 1.61 2.09 -6.09
C GLY A 253 2.23 3.25 -6.88
N LYS A 254 3.40 3.02 -7.46
CA LYS A 254 4.00 3.93 -8.46
C LYS A 254 3.15 4.01 -9.72
N SER A 255 2.60 2.87 -10.14
CA SER A 255 1.78 2.71 -11.34
C SER A 255 0.72 1.62 -11.17
N ALA A 256 -0.13 1.42 -12.16
CA ALA A 256 -1.12 0.34 -12.20
C ALA A 256 -0.51 -1.08 -12.16
N ASN A 257 0.80 -1.22 -12.34
CA ASN A 257 1.51 -2.50 -12.25
C ASN A 257 1.86 -2.88 -10.80
N SER A 258 1.78 -1.94 -9.86
CA SER A 258 2.04 -2.20 -8.44
C SER A 258 0.96 -3.10 -7.84
N LYS A 259 1.36 -4.12 -7.09
CA LYS A 259 0.42 -5.08 -6.47
C LYS A 259 0.88 -5.43 -5.07
N LEU A 260 -0.06 -5.40 -4.13
CA LEU A 260 0.19 -5.86 -2.77
C LEU A 260 0.53 -7.35 -2.73
N GLY A 261 1.42 -7.69 -1.82
CA GLY A 261 1.76 -9.06 -1.50
C GLY A 261 0.74 -9.73 -0.59
N ARG A 262 1.05 -10.95 -0.24
CA ARG A 262 0.27 -11.77 0.70
C ARG A 262 1.06 -11.98 1.97
N LEU A 263 0.38 -11.95 3.09
CA LEU A 263 0.96 -12.27 4.39
C LEU A 263 0.91 -13.78 4.64
N PRO A 264 1.90 -14.35 5.33
CA PRO A 264 1.84 -15.74 5.75
C PRO A 264 0.63 -15.97 6.66
N ARG A 265 0.08 -17.17 6.63
CA ARG A 265 -0.99 -17.56 7.55
C ARG A 265 -0.44 -17.66 8.96
N ASN A 266 -1.19 -17.18 9.94
CA ASN A 266 -0.89 -17.45 11.35
C ASN A 266 -1.29 -18.88 11.75
N ASP A 267 -0.82 -19.34 12.92
CA ASP A 267 -1.07 -20.71 13.40
C ASP A 267 -2.56 -21.03 13.50
N LYS A 268 -3.39 -20.08 13.92
CA LYS A 268 -4.85 -20.23 14.00
C LYS A 268 -5.47 -20.45 12.62
N GLN A 269 -4.96 -19.79 11.59
CA GLN A 269 -5.43 -19.95 10.20
C GLN A 269 -4.94 -21.28 9.60
N VAL A 270 -3.73 -21.71 9.96
CA VAL A 270 -3.18 -23.02 9.53
C VAL A 270 -3.88 -24.17 10.23
N SER A 271 -4.24 -24.02 11.50
CA SER A 271 -4.90 -25.08 12.30
C SER A 271 -6.28 -25.51 11.79
N ARG A 272 -6.88 -24.76 10.87
CA ARG A 272 -8.12 -25.13 10.17
C ARG A 272 -7.92 -26.32 9.22
N TYR A 273 -6.74 -26.42 8.63
CA TYR A 273 -6.38 -27.47 7.66
C TYR A 273 -5.84 -28.68 8.41
N LYS A 274 -6.77 -29.51 8.91
CA LYS A 274 -6.44 -30.63 9.82
C LYS A 274 -6.03 -31.91 9.09
N GLU A 275 -6.36 -32.04 7.83
CA GLU A 275 -6.09 -33.22 7.02
C GLU A 275 -5.03 -32.88 5.94
N GLU A 276 -4.26 -33.90 5.56
CA GLU A 276 -3.19 -33.77 4.57
C GLU A 276 -3.18 -35.00 3.65
N ASP A 277 -2.92 -34.80 2.37
CA ASP A 277 -2.69 -35.85 1.38
C ASP A 277 -1.51 -35.45 0.48
N GLU A 278 -1.23 -36.24 -0.58
CA GLU A 278 -0.12 -35.98 -1.50
C GLU A 278 -0.13 -34.58 -2.12
N LYS A 279 -1.28 -33.92 -2.18
CA LYS A 279 -1.44 -32.56 -2.72
C LYS A 279 -1.36 -31.48 -1.64
N GLY A 280 -1.07 -31.82 -0.37
CA GLY A 280 -0.91 -30.90 0.76
C GLY A 280 -2.12 -30.84 1.69
N LYS A 281 -2.05 -29.87 2.64
CA LYS A 281 -3.05 -29.69 3.68
C LYS A 281 -4.38 -29.17 3.17
N PHE A 282 -5.47 -29.66 3.74
CA PHE A 282 -6.82 -29.23 3.40
C PHE A 282 -7.79 -29.28 4.59
N GLU A 283 -8.92 -28.59 4.46
CA GLU A 283 -10.11 -28.74 5.30
C GLU A 283 -11.30 -29.16 4.42
N TRP A 284 -12.21 -29.92 5.01
CA TRP A 284 -13.48 -30.24 4.35
C TRP A 284 -14.46 -29.08 4.50
N VAL A 285 -14.97 -28.57 3.40
CA VAL A 285 -15.99 -27.53 3.38
C VAL A 285 -17.22 -28.03 2.63
N ASN A 286 -18.41 -27.70 3.12
CA ASN A 286 -19.65 -28.05 2.43
C ASN A 286 -19.63 -27.54 0.99
N PHE A 287 -20.02 -28.38 0.04
CA PHE A 287 -20.00 -28.06 -1.38
C PHE A 287 -21.02 -26.99 -1.77
N ARG A 288 -22.13 -26.87 -1.01
CA ARG A 288 -23.09 -25.77 -1.18
C ARG A 288 -22.43 -24.43 -0.89
N LYS A 289 -22.67 -23.45 -1.73
CA LYS A 289 -22.19 -22.07 -1.51
C LYS A 289 -23.20 -21.32 -0.64
N HIS A 290 -22.78 -20.85 0.53
CA HIS A 290 -23.66 -20.11 1.45
C HIS A 290 -24.14 -18.78 0.89
N GLY A 291 -23.29 -18.02 0.19
CA GLY A 291 -23.64 -16.74 -0.48
C GLY A 291 -23.74 -16.97 -1.99
N GLY A 292 -24.92 -16.96 -2.56
CA GLY A 292 -25.17 -17.11 -4.00
C GLY A 292 -26.38 -18.01 -4.27
N TYR A 293 -27.23 -17.54 -5.10
CA TYR A 293 -28.51 -18.18 -5.40
C TYR A 293 -28.43 -18.93 -6.74
N LYS A 294 -29.43 -19.81 -7.00
CA LYS A 294 -29.59 -20.51 -8.28
C LYS A 294 -29.65 -19.51 -9.45
N GLU A 295 -30.34 -18.40 -9.25
CA GLU A 295 -30.55 -17.37 -10.25
C GLU A 295 -29.25 -16.69 -10.71
N ASP A 296 -28.26 -16.58 -9.79
CA ASP A 296 -26.96 -15.96 -10.11
C ASP A 296 -26.10 -16.80 -11.05
N ALA A 297 -26.27 -18.12 -10.99
CA ALA A 297 -25.53 -19.08 -11.82
C ALA A 297 -26.30 -20.40 -11.95
N PRO A 298 -27.34 -20.45 -12.80
CA PRO A 298 -28.21 -21.63 -12.92
C PRO A 298 -27.47 -22.90 -13.32
N THR A 299 -26.40 -22.81 -14.12
CA THR A 299 -25.52 -23.93 -14.48
C THR A 299 -24.76 -24.58 -13.32
N MET A 300 -24.74 -23.91 -12.16
CA MET A 300 -24.19 -24.47 -10.92
C MET A 300 -25.26 -25.07 -9.99
N TYR A 301 -26.48 -25.24 -10.49
CA TYR A 301 -27.57 -25.90 -9.79
C TYR A 301 -27.95 -27.20 -10.50
N PHE A 302 -27.49 -28.32 -9.96
CA PHE A 302 -27.70 -29.66 -10.53
C PHE A 302 -27.80 -30.70 -9.42
N PRO A 303 -28.48 -31.86 -9.68
CA PRO A 303 -28.59 -32.92 -8.67
C PRO A 303 -27.28 -33.68 -8.51
N ILE A 304 -27.07 -34.16 -7.29
CA ILE A 304 -26.07 -35.17 -6.94
C ILE A 304 -26.81 -36.31 -6.25
N TYR A 305 -26.53 -37.54 -6.63
CA TYR A 305 -27.15 -38.72 -6.01
C TYR A 305 -26.24 -39.26 -4.92
N ILE A 306 -26.74 -39.36 -3.70
CA ILE A 306 -26.02 -39.79 -2.52
C ILE A 306 -26.64 -41.12 -2.04
N LYS A 307 -25.82 -42.10 -1.74
CA LYS A 307 -26.31 -43.35 -1.13
C LYS A 307 -26.90 -43.10 0.25
N GLN A 308 -27.97 -43.85 0.59
CA GLN A 308 -28.65 -43.70 1.87
C GLN A 308 -27.74 -43.99 3.09
N ASP A 309 -26.73 -44.86 2.91
CA ASP A 309 -25.70 -45.15 3.92
C ASP A 309 -24.58 -44.11 3.99
N ALA A 310 -24.69 -43.03 3.22
CA ALA A 310 -23.69 -41.98 3.10
C ALA A 310 -22.29 -42.46 2.64
N SER A 311 -22.16 -43.65 2.09
CA SER A 311 -20.86 -44.21 1.70
C SER A 311 -20.27 -43.60 0.44
N SER A 312 -21.10 -43.13 -0.48
CA SER A 312 -20.64 -42.56 -1.76
C SER A 312 -21.70 -41.68 -2.41
N PHE A 313 -21.26 -40.97 -3.42
CA PHE A 313 -22.13 -40.17 -4.29
C PHE A 313 -21.80 -40.42 -5.77
N ARG A 314 -22.72 -40.08 -6.64
CA ARG A 314 -22.49 -40.00 -8.08
C ARG A 314 -23.20 -38.78 -8.69
N ILE A 315 -22.71 -38.34 -9.82
CA ILE A 315 -23.30 -37.26 -10.61
C ILE A 315 -24.02 -37.94 -11.77
N PRO A 316 -25.35 -37.78 -11.91
CA PRO A 316 -26.09 -38.39 -13.00
C PRO A 316 -25.73 -37.74 -14.33
N LYS A 317 -25.91 -38.49 -15.44
CA LYS A 317 -25.84 -37.89 -16.78
C LYS A 317 -26.97 -36.92 -16.97
N MET A 318 -26.64 -35.72 -17.44
CA MET A 318 -27.59 -34.64 -17.63
C MET A 318 -27.17 -33.77 -18.82
N LYS A 319 -28.14 -33.06 -19.42
CA LYS A 319 -27.91 -32.10 -20.47
C LYS A 319 -28.48 -30.74 -20.10
N TRP A 320 -27.72 -29.68 -20.33
CA TRP A 320 -28.19 -28.33 -20.10
C TRP A 320 -29.27 -27.96 -21.15
N ASN A 321 -30.39 -27.40 -20.66
CA ASN A 321 -31.48 -26.92 -21.47
C ASN A 321 -31.47 -25.37 -21.42
N GLU A 322 -31.21 -24.75 -22.57
CA GLU A 322 -31.11 -23.30 -22.72
C GLU A 322 -32.45 -22.56 -22.55
N GLU A 323 -33.56 -23.24 -22.87
CA GLU A 323 -34.90 -22.64 -22.78
C GLU A 323 -35.39 -22.59 -21.35
N THR A 324 -35.24 -23.69 -20.61
CA THR A 324 -35.70 -23.79 -19.22
C THR A 324 -34.68 -23.26 -18.21
N LYS A 325 -33.40 -23.07 -18.61
CA LYS A 325 -32.26 -22.75 -17.75
C LYS A 325 -32.08 -23.78 -16.63
N GLU A 326 -32.32 -25.07 -16.96
CA GLU A 326 -32.18 -26.21 -16.04
C GLU A 326 -31.49 -27.37 -16.70
N TYR A 327 -31.09 -28.37 -15.92
CA TYR A 327 -30.54 -29.62 -16.44
C TYR A 327 -31.63 -30.68 -16.66
N ASP A 328 -31.75 -31.21 -17.87
CA ASP A 328 -32.53 -32.40 -18.17
C ASP A 328 -31.74 -33.62 -17.70
N VAL A 329 -32.20 -34.28 -16.63
CA VAL A 329 -31.50 -35.40 -16.00
C VAL A 329 -31.90 -36.69 -16.76
N LEU A 330 -30.87 -37.36 -17.30
CA LEU A 330 -31.06 -38.55 -18.17
C LEU A 330 -31.03 -39.88 -17.40
N GLU A 331 -30.61 -39.85 -16.12
CA GLU A 331 -30.49 -41.03 -15.27
C GLU A 331 -31.32 -40.83 -13.99
N GLN A 332 -32.07 -41.86 -13.59
CA GLN A 332 -32.83 -41.83 -12.33
C GLN A 332 -32.00 -42.37 -11.16
N PRO A 333 -32.28 -41.92 -9.91
CA PRO A 333 -31.67 -42.51 -8.73
C PRO A 333 -32.12 -43.97 -8.52
N THR A 334 -31.26 -44.77 -7.96
CA THR A 334 -31.59 -46.14 -7.53
C THR A 334 -32.36 -46.14 -6.20
N ASN A 335 -32.98 -47.26 -5.81
CA ASN A 335 -33.70 -47.36 -4.54
C ASN A 335 -32.82 -47.10 -3.30
N SER A 336 -31.50 -47.19 -3.44
CA SER A 336 -30.52 -46.94 -2.38
C SER A 336 -29.95 -45.54 -2.39
N GLU A 337 -30.43 -44.67 -3.27
CA GLU A 337 -29.94 -43.30 -3.42
C GLU A 337 -31.04 -42.27 -3.16
N PHE A 338 -30.65 -41.10 -2.67
CA PHE A 338 -31.51 -39.94 -2.62
C PHE A 338 -30.88 -38.77 -3.42
N ILE A 339 -31.73 -37.84 -3.83
CA ILE A 339 -31.30 -36.68 -4.63
C ILE A 339 -30.94 -35.53 -3.68
N SER A 340 -29.72 -34.98 -3.84
CA SER A 340 -29.25 -33.81 -3.14
C SER A 340 -29.11 -32.64 -4.09
N TYR A 341 -29.76 -31.54 -3.76
CA TYR A 341 -29.61 -30.23 -4.40
C TYR A 341 -28.97 -29.22 -3.42
N PRO A 342 -28.37 -28.13 -3.90
CA PRO A 342 -27.83 -27.09 -3.02
C PRO A 342 -28.95 -26.21 -2.48
N ILE A 343 -29.73 -26.75 -1.55
CA ILE A 343 -30.84 -26.06 -0.87
C ILE A 343 -30.37 -25.69 0.54
N ASP A 344 -30.71 -24.48 1.00
CA ASP A 344 -30.37 -24.05 2.36
C ASP A 344 -31.42 -24.51 3.39
N GLU A 345 -31.15 -24.23 4.65
CA GLU A 345 -32.02 -24.59 5.79
C GLU A 345 -33.42 -23.96 5.76
N SER A 346 -33.57 -22.87 5.00
CA SER A 346 -34.88 -22.21 4.75
C SER A 346 -35.63 -22.79 3.54
N GLY A 347 -35.07 -23.81 2.88
CA GLY A 347 -35.65 -24.40 1.65
C GLY A 347 -35.35 -23.60 0.38
N ARG A 348 -34.48 -22.60 0.43
CA ARG A 348 -34.19 -21.75 -0.73
C ARG A 348 -33.10 -22.36 -1.61
N PRO A 349 -33.27 -22.42 -2.94
CA PRO A 349 -32.26 -22.89 -3.87
C PRO A 349 -31.00 -22.01 -3.85
N ARG A 350 -29.87 -22.64 -3.59
CA ARG A 350 -28.53 -22.05 -3.64
C ARG A 350 -27.81 -22.58 -4.88
N ARG A 351 -26.51 -22.50 -4.94
CA ARG A 351 -25.69 -23.08 -5.98
C ARG A 351 -24.52 -23.87 -5.40
N TRP A 352 -23.97 -24.78 -6.20
CA TRP A 352 -22.72 -25.43 -5.87
C TRP A 352 -21.53 -24.45 -5.98
N LYS A 353 -20.40 -24.81 -5.39
CA LYS A 353 -19.17 -24.02 -5.46
C LYS A 353 -18.45 -24.16 -6.82
N TRP A 354 -18.68 -25.28 -7.54
CA TRP A 354 -18.05 -25.56 -8.82
C TRP A 354 -19.11 -25.76 -9.91
N SER A 355 -18.69 -25.51 -11.17
CA SER A 355 -19.48 -25.88 -12.34
C SER A 355 -19.60 -27.41 -12.46
N LEU A 356 -20.59 -27.90 -13.22
CA LEU A 356 -20.75 -29.33 -13.50
C LEU A 356 -19.48 -29.93 -14.13
N GLU A 357 -18.87 -29.24 -15.11
CA GLU A 357 -17.66 -29.70 -15.76
C GLU A 357 -16.49 -29.90 -14.77
N ARG A 358 -16.27 -28.93 -13.90
CA ARG A 358 -15.26 -29.04 -12.86
C ARG A 358 -15.57 -30.16 -11.86
N THR A 359 -16.85 -30.29 -11.47
CA THR A 359 -17.29 -31.34 -10.54
C THR A 359 -17.00 -32.73 -11.08
N LEU A 360 -17.26 -32.96 -12.37
CA LEU A 360 -16.97 -34.24 -13.02
C LEU A 360 -15.47 -34.55 -13.11
N LYS A 361 -14.63 -33.54 -13.30
CA LYS A 361 -13.16 -33.69 -13.36
C LYS A 361 -12.52 -33.91 -11.98
N GLU A 362 -13.07 -33.30 -10.95
CA GLU A 362 -12.45 -33.25 -9.62
C GLU A 362 -13.21 -34.09 -8.56
N THR A 363 -13.90 -35.15 -8.96
CA THR A 363 -14.64 -36.03 -8.02
C THR A 363 -13.76 -36.60 -6.89
N GLY A 364 -12.47 -36.82 -7.14
CA GLY A 364 -11.50 -37.26 -6.12
C GLY A 364 -11.23 -36.22 -5.01
N GLU A 365 -11.59 -34.96 -5.23
CA GLU A 365 -11.53 -33.89 -4.22
C GLU A 365 -12.83 -33.75 -3.41
N MET A 366 -13.78 -34.69 -3.60
CA MET A 366 -15.11 -34.65 -3.00
C MET A 366 -15.35 -35.87 -2.13
N SER A 367 -16.21 -35.74 -1.12
CA SER A 367 -16.64 -36.81 -0.25
C SER A 367 -18.03 -36.53 0.30
N VAL A 368 -18.78 -37.63 0.64
CA VAL A 368 -19.98 -37.49 1.46
C VAL A 368 -19.56 -37.44 2.92
N ARG A 369 -20.09 -36.50 3.66
CA ARG A 369 -19.90 -36.37 5.12
C ARG A 369 -21.20 -35.97 5.77
N LEU A 370 -21.35 -36.29 7.04
CA LEU A 370 -22.49 -35.85 7.83
C LEU A 370 -22.26 -34.38 8.22
N ASP A 371 -23.26 -33.54 8.03
CA ASP A 371 -23.26 -32.17 8.51
C ASP A 371 -23.61 -32.11 10.03
N ARG A 372 -23.82 -30.89 10.53
CA ARG A 372 -24.10 -30.66 11.96
C ARG A 372 -25.42 -31.34 12.43
N ASP A 373 -26.35 -31.47 11.51
CA ASP A 373 -27.68 -32.07 11.77
C ASP A 373 -27.70 -33.55 11.47
N ASN A 374 -26.51 -34.16 11.32
CA ASN A 374 -26.33 -35.57 11.01
C ASN A 374 -26.92 -35.99 9.66
N THR A 375 -27.08 -35.04 8.74
CA THR A 375 -27.59 -35.24 7.38
C THR A 375 -26.43 -35.43 6.40
N PRO A 376 -26.46 -36.45 5.53
CA PRO A 376 -25.42 -36.65 4.53
C PRO A 376 -25.41 -35.52 3.53
N ALA A 377 -24.24 -34.88 3.38
CA ALA A 377 -24.01 -33.79 2.42
C ALA A 377 -22.68 -33.95 1.70
N VAL A 378 -22.57 -33.36 0.54
CA VAL A 378 -21.33 -33.38 -0.25
C VAL A 378 -20.39 -32.29 0.26
N TYR A 379 -19.15 -32.67 0.51
CA TYR A 379 -18.05 -31.83 0.94
C TYR A 379 -16.92 -31.86 -0.09
N ILE A 380 -16.17 -30.78 -0.18
CA ILE A 380 -14.98 -30.66 -1.02
C ILE A 380 -13.75 -30.33 -0.18
N LYS A 381 -12.59 -30.77 -0.66
CA LYS A 381 -11.30 -30.39 -0.08
C LYS A 381 -10.99 -28.93 -0.42
N ALA A 382 -11.05 -28.05 0.57
CA ALA A 382 -10.51 -26.70 0.45
C ALA A 382 -9.02 -26.74 0.82
N ARG A 383 -8.17 -26.73 -0.19
CA ARG A 383 -6.72 -26.84 0.01
C ARG A 383 -6.11 -25.55 0.48
N MET A 384 -5.14 -25.68 1.39
CA MET A 384 -4.31 -24.56 1.79
C MET A 384 -3.44 -24.16 0.61
N ASN A 385 -3.53 -22.88 0.17
CA ASN A 385 -2.56 -22.35 -0.77
C ASN A 385 -1.32 -21.86 -0.02
N ASP A 386 -0.15 -22.07 -0.60
CA ASP A 386 1.13 -21.66 -0.02
C ASP A 386 1.43 -20.16 -0.23
N GLU A 387 0.60 -19.48 -1.01
CA GLU A 387 0.79 -18.06 -1.32
C GLU A 387 0.46 -17.12 -0.15
N GLY A 388 -0.19 -17.62 0.92
CA GLY A 388 -0.67 -16.81 2.03
C GLY A 388 -2.02 -16.13 1.75
N LEU A 389 -2.34 -15.12 2.55
CA LEU A 389 -3.60 -14.37 2.47
C LEU A 389 -3.35 -12.91 2.11
N LEU A 390 -4.27 -12.31 1.35
CA LEU A 390 -4.29 -10.87 1.20
C LEU A 390 -4.45 -10.22 2.59
N PRO A 391 -3.74 -9.12 2.87
CA PRO A 391 -3.89 -8.40 4.11
C PRO A 391 -5.33 -7.89 4.25
N LEU A 392 -5.84 -7.93 5.47
CA LEU A 392 -7.13 -7.32 5.80
C LEU A 392 -6.95 -5.82 6.02
N THR A 393 -8.03 -5.07 5.93
CA THR A 393 -8.04 -3.62 6.20
C THR A 393 -7.96 -3.27 7.68
N VAL A 394 -8.14 -4.23 8.58
CA VAL A 394 -8.00 -4.05 10.03
C VAL A 394 -7.01 -5.06 10.57
N TRP A 395 -5.98 -4.55 11.23
CA TRP A 395 -4.95 -5.31 11.92
C TRP A 395 -5.11 -5.13 13.42
N ASP A 396 -5.72 -6.10 14.07
CA ASP A 396 -6.10 -6.08 15.49
C ASP A 396 -5.30 -7.06 16.36
N ASP A 397 -4.27 -7.70 15.82
CA ASP A 397 -3.41 -8.61 16.55
C ASP A 397 -2.65 -7.84 17.65
N ARG A 398 -2.46 -8.49 18.79
CA ARG A 398 -1.70 -7.95 19.93
C ARG A 398 -0.24 -7.61 19.56
N LEU A 399 0.31 -8.29 18.59
CA LEU A 399 1.65 -8.03 18.06
C LEU A 399 1.84 -6.60 17.52
N TYR A 400 0.75 -5.93 17.16
CA TYR A 400 0.80 -4.56 16.66
C TYR A 400 0.83 -3.49 17.76
N SER A 401 0.81 -3.87 19.04
CA SER A 401 0.93 -2.95 20.17
C SER A 401 2.28 -2.21 20.15
N SER A 402 2.23 -0.89 20.00
CA SER A 402 3.43 -0.02 20.03
C SER A 402 4.10 0.01 21.42
N THR A 403 3.33 -0.19 22.50
CA THR A 403 3.89 -0.28 23.85
C THR A 403 4.67 -1.57 24.04
N GLU A 404 4.09 -2.73 23.71
CA GLU A 404 4.72 -4.03 23.95
C GLU A 404 5.87 -4.30 22.97
N TYR A 405 5.64 -4.09 21.69
CA TYR A 405 6.57 -4.44 20.61
C TYR A 405 7.25 -3.24 19.94
N GLY A 406 7.11 -2.07 20.53
CA GLY A 406 7.89 -0.87 20.26
C GLY A 406 8.67 -0.47 21.51
N THR A 407 8.06 0.26 22.45
CA THR A 407 8.73 0.84 23.61
C THR A 407 9.43 -0.21 24.49
N ASN A 408 8.71 -1.24 24.92
CA ASN A 408 9.28 -2.27 25.80
C ASN A 408 10.36 -3.10 25.10
N LEU A 409 10.21 -3.33 23.79
CA LEU A 409 11.24 -4.00 23.00
C LEU A 409 12.54 -3.19 22.95
N LEU A 410 12.46 -1.87 22.69
CA LEU A 410 13.65 -1.01 22.67
C LEU A 410 14.30 -0.89 24.04
N ILE A 411 13.52 -0.74 25.13
CA ILE A 411 14.05 -0.76 26.49
C ILE A 411 14.76 -2.09 26.77
N GLY A 412 14.19 -3.22 26.34
CA GLY A 412 14.82 -4.53 26.50
C GLY A 412 16.15 -4.68 25.74
N LEU A 413 16.30 -4.02 24.60
CA LEU A 413 17.51 -4.06 23.76
C LEU A 413 18.61 -3.10 24.28
N PHE A 414 18.23 -1.90 24.71
CA PHE A 414 19.17 -0.82 25.02
C PHE A 414 19.28 -0.50 26.51
N GLY A 415 18.42 -1.07 27.36
CA GLY A 415 18.42 -0.88 28.81
C GLY A 415 17.69 0.38 29.30
N ASP A 416 17.38 1.34 28.43
CA ASP A 416 16.67 2.57 28.76
C ASP A 416 15.78 3.05 27.60
N LYS A 417 14.94 4.05 27.85
CA LYS A 417 14.07 4.67 26.86
C LYS A 417 14.82 5.78 26.11
N PHE A 418 15.42 5.45 24.99
CA PHE A 418 16.12 6.40 24.12
C PHE A 418 15.27 7.02 23.02
N PHE A 419 14.09 6.47 22.75
CA PHE A 419 13.24 6.90 21.64
C PHE A 419 11.79 7.04 22.09
N ASP A 420 11.16 8.15 21.71
CA ASP A 420 9.74 8.41 21.96
C ASP A 420 8.88 7.88 20.80
N TYR A 421 7.74 7.29 21.14
CA TYR A 421 6.73 6.83 20.20
C TYR A 421 7.20 5.83 19.13
N PRO A 422 7.96 4.78 19.47
CA PRO A 422 8.38 3.79 18.49
C PRO A 422 7.16 3.02 17.92
N LYS A 423 7.27 2.64 16.64
CA LYS A 423 6.31 1.74 16.03
C LYS A 423 6.47 0.31 16.56
N SER A 424 5.38 -0.47 16.53
CA SER A 424 5.53 -1.91 16.69
C SER A 424 6.40 -2.48 15.57
N LEU A 425 7.42 -3.25 15.94
CA LEU A 425 8.27 -3.98 14.99
C LEU A 425 7.44 -4.83 14.01
N PHE A 426 6.39 -5.50 14.51
CA PHE A 426 5.56 -6.38 13.68
C PHE A 426 4.66 -5.59 12.73
N ALA A 427 4.16 -4.42 13.12
CA ALA A 427 3.40 -3.56 12.23
C ALA A 427 4.26 -3.09 11.04
N VAL A 428 5.51 -2.71 11.28
CA VAL A 428 6.45 -2.32 10.22
C VAL A 428 6.80 -3.52 9.34
N ILE A 429 7.16 -4.66 9.94
CA ILE A 429 7.51 -5.88 9.19
C ILE A 429 6.37 -6.33 8.28
N ASP A 430 5.13 -6.36 8.78
CA ASP A 430 4.00 -6.83 7.98
C ASP A 430 3.57 -5.80 6.93
N SER A 431 3.76 -4.50 7.18
CA SER A 431 3.63 -3.46 6.17
C SER A 431 4.64 -3.64 5.03
N LEU A 432 5.91 -3.88 5.37
CA LEU A 432 6.96 -4.16 4.38
C LEU A 432 6.69 -5.45 3.60
N LYS A 433 6.29 -6.55 4.27
CA LYS A 433 5.91 -7.80 3.61
C LYS A 433 4.73 -7.60 2.66
N THR A 434 3.72 -6.82 3.08
CA THR A 434 2.56 -6.46 2.25
C THR A 434 2.98 -5.67 1.02
N ALA A 435 3.90 -4.73 1.15
CA ALA A 435 4.40 -3.94 0.02
C ALA A 435 5.33 -4.74 -0.91
N MET A 436 6.20 -5.59 -0.36
CA MET A 436 7.15 -6.38 -1.17
C MET A 436 6.52 -7.57 -1.90
N GLY A 437 5.45 -8.13 -1.36
CA GLY A 437 4.89 -9.40 -1.83
C GLY A 437 5.77 -10.60 -1.49
N VAL A 438 5.23 -11.80 -1.71
CA VAL A 438 6.03 -13.04 -1.66
C VAL A 438 6.79 -13.16 -2.97
N ARG A 439 7.90 -12.45 -3.11
CA ARG A 439 8.82 -12.66 -4.25
C ARG A 439 9.58 -13.96 -4.00
N LYS A 440 9.58 -14.86 -5.00
CA LYS A 440 10.43 -16.07 -4.95
C LYS A 440 11.88 -15.66 -4.74
N LYS A 441 12.61 -16.37 -3.87
CA LYS A 441 14.01 -16.12 -3.47
C LYS A 441 15.01 -15.87 -4.63
N SER A 442 14.67 -16.20 -5.86
CA SER A 442 15.55 -16.09 -7.04
C SER A 442 15.63 -14.68 -7.66
N THR A 443 14.84 -13.70 -7.17
CA THR A 443 14.81 -12.32 -7.71
C THR A 443 15.07 -11.24 -6.65
N MET A 444 15.53 -11.61 -5.46
CA MET A 444 15.94 -10.64 -4.45
C MET A 444 17.28 -9.99 -4.82
N GLY A 445 17.25 -9.00 -5.69
CA GLY A 445 18.17 -7.90 -5.59
C GLY A 445 17.77 -7.06 -4.39
N ASN A 446 18.67 -6.88 -3.41
CA ASN A 446 18.47 -6.10 -2.18
C ASN A 446 18.12 -4.65 -2.49
N ARG A 447 16.82 -4.27 -2.50
CA ARG A 447 16.40 -2.89 -2.76
C ARG A 447 15.15 -2.54 -1.97
N GLY A 448 15.28 -2.40 -0.66
CA GLY A 448 14.23 -1.84 0.20
C GLY A 448 14.78 -0.69 1.04
N TRP A 449 14.01 0.37 1.22
CA TRP A 449 14.39 1.53 2.02
C TRP A 449 13.28 1.88 3.00
N VAL A 450 13.70 2.17 4.22
CA VAL A 450 12.86 2.80 5.23
C VAL A 450 13.33 4.25 5.35
N VAL A 451 12.43 5.19 5.16
CA VAL A 451 12.67 6.62 5.35
C VAL A 451 11.86 7.05 6.56
N ASN A 452 12.54 7.49 7.59
CA ASN A 452 11.94 8.11 8.77
C ASN A 452 11.94 9.62 8.63
#